data_8169acb840c2acc007a507d5b3f27f9d
#
_entry.id   8169acb840c2acc007a507d5b3f27f9d
#
_cell.length_a   1.000
_cell.length_b   1.000
_cell.length_c   1.000
_cell.angle_alpha   90.00
_cell.angle_beta   90.00
_cell.angle_gamma   90.00
#
_symmetry.space_group_name_H-M   'P 1'
#
loop_
_entity.id
_entity.type
_entity.pdbx_description
1 polymer ?
#
loop_
_entity_poly.entity_id
_entity_poly.type
_entity_poly.pdbx_seq_one_letter_code
_entity_poly.pdbx_strand_id
1 'polypeptide(L)'
;RAILMDGAKMVNAGRDSNIRRETYKCAPIGGDPPDPLPSPVLNVAQGGLPGFKQENPPDFIGGWTRLRVAGFTRENPDWDGVICISGENLTHWLHISADEVVSSMSFLTLRLRILLEGSDNPNLDAISETLSRPERLASHLRIAQTNQNHRAITGHLIGAELAAARAYWLGRQVAVLGDGGYSAALAAQGVPFTSHDPELCEARGLAALAELLGY
;
A
#
# COMPACT_ATOMS: atom_id res chain seq x y z
N ARG A 1 -10.00 5.58 13.92
CA ARG A 1 -8.83 6.43 14.17
C ARG A 1 -9.25 7.88 13.98
N ALA A 2 -8.89 8.77 14.91
CA ALA A 2 -9.09 10.21 14.79
C ALA A 2 -7.73 10.90 14.78
N ILE A 3 -7.60 11.93 13.96
CA ILE A 3 -6.39 12.74 13.85
C ILE A 3 -6.77 14.20 14.04
N LEU A 4 -6.09 14.86 14.96
CA LEU A 4 -6.22 16.27 15.21
C LEU A 4 -5.18 17.04 14.40
N MET A 5 -5.64 18.00 13.61
CA MET A 5 -4.81 18.89 12.81
C MET A 5 -4.87 20.31 13.34
N ASP A 6 -3.76 21.02 13.29
CA ASP A 6 -3.67 22.47 13.44
C ASP A 6 -3.16 23.02 12.11
N GLY A 7 -4.09 23.51 11.28
CA GLY A 7 -3.80 23.76 9.87
C GLY A 7 -3.31 22.48 9.17
N ALA A 8 -2.21 22.58 8.45
CA ALA A 8 -1.59 21.44 7.77
C ALA A 8 -0.67 20.56 8.67
N LYS A 9 -0.59 20.88 9.98
CA LYS A 9 0.27 20.16 10.92
C LYS A 9 -0.53 19.15 11.75
N MET A 10 -0.10 17.90 11.76
CA MET A 10 -0.66 16.89 12.65
C MET A 10 -0.21 17.14 14.10
N VAL A 11 -1.18 17.33 15.01
CA VAL A 11 -0.93 17.61 16.43
C VAL A 11 -1.12 16.36 17.27
N ASN A 12 -2.09 15.51 16.93
CA ASN A 12 -2.39 14.28 17.65
C ASN A 12 -3.01 13.23 16.74
N ALA A 13 -2.71 11.95 17.00
CA ALA A 13 -3.30 10.82 16.30
C ALA A 13 -3.60 9.69 17.30
N GLY A 14 -4.82 9.18 17.29
CA GLY A 14 -5.21 8.10 18.19
C GLY A 14 -6.58 7.47 17.87
N ARG A 15 -6.93 6.43 18.60
CA ARG A 15 -8.32 5.93 18.66
C ARG A 15 -9.03 6.77 19.71
N ASP A 16 -9.53 7.94 19.36
CA ASP A 16 -10.09 8.79 20.39
C ASP A 16 -11.56 9.04 20.19
N SER A 17 -12.33 8.62 21.22
CA SER A 17 -13.72 8.96 21.43
C SER A 17 -13.89 10.38 22.02
N ASN A 18 -12.79 11.06 22.41
CA ASN A 18 -12.83 12.31 23.16
C ASN A 18 -12.70 13.56 22.28
N ILE A 19 -12.44 13.42 20.99
CA ILE A 19 -12.47 14.56 20.06
C ILE A 19 -13.94 14.94 19.83
N ARG A 20 -14.39 16.00 20.52
CA ARG A 20 -15.76 16.54 20.36
C ARG A 20 -15.87 17.18 18.96
N ARG A 21 -16.71 16.61 18.10
CA ARG A 21 -16.98 17.09 16.75
C ARG A 21 -17.44 18.55 16.67
N GLU A 22 -18.02 19.04 17.75
CA GLU A 22 -18.51 20.41 17.85
C GLU A 22 -17.40 21.49 17.89
N THR A 23 -16.17 21.09 18.22
CA THR A 23 -15.04 22.01 18.38
C THR A 23 -14.08 21.97 17.19
N TYR A 24 -14.14 20.90 16.36
CA TYR A 24 -13.19 20.67 15.27
C TYR A 24 -13.92 20.39 13.97
N LYS A 25 -13.38 20.91 12.86
CA LYS A 25 -13.81 20.49 11.53
C LYS A 25 -13.30 19.07 11.28
N CYS A 26 -14.16 18.20 10.78
CA CYS A 26 -13.86 16.80 10.55
C CYS A 26 -14.10 16.45 9.08
N ALA A 27 -13.13 15.78 8.47
CA ALA A 27 -13.29 15.15 7.17
C ALA A 27 -13.22 13.63 7.34
N PRO A 28 -14.20 12.86 6.87
CA PRO A 28 -14.13 11.40 6.91
C PRO A 28 -13.06 10.90 5.94
N ILE A 29 -12.25 9.96 6.40
CA ILE A 29 -11.31 9.21 5.56
C ILE A 29 -11.90 7.83 5.33
N GLY A 30 -12.17 7.51 4.08
CA GLY A 30 -13.06 6.43 3.67
C GLY A 30 -14.48 6.94 3.45
N GLY A 31 -15.37 6.06 3.13
CA GLY A 31 -16.79 6.36 2.86
C GLY A 31 -17.25 5.73 1.56
N ASP A 32 -18.54 5.83 1.31
CA ASP A 32 -19.25 5.25 0.19
C ASP A 32 -19.94 6.36 -0.65
N PRO A 33 -19.92 6.30 -1.97
CA PRO A 33 -19.23 5.29 -2.78
C PRO A 33 -17.73 5.59 -2.94
N PRO A 34 -16.90 4.56 -3.16
CA PRO A 34 -15.50 4.74 -3.56
C PRO A 34 -15.41 5.30 -4.99
N ASP A 35 -14.35 6.06 -5.27
CA ASP A 35 -14.12 6.58 -6.62
C ASP A 35 -13.71 5.44 -7.57
N PRO A 36 -14.32 5.35 -8.78
CA PRO A 36 -13.89 4.37 -9.76
C PRO A 36 -12.53 4.74 -10.36
N LEU A 37 -11.67 3.72 -10.60
CA LEU A 37 -10.41 3.94 -11.33
C LEU A 37 -10.64 4.02 -12.84
N PRO A 38 -9.88 4.88 -13.59
CA PRO A 38 -8.86 5.82 -13.09
C PRO A 38 -9.48 7.02 -12.35
N SER A 39 -8.74 7.53 -11.36
CA SER A 39 -9.23 8.64 -10.53
C SER A 39 -8.05 9.49 -10.01
N PRO A 40 -8.21 10.80 -9.87
CA PRO A 40 -7.22 11.66 -9.24
C PRO A 40 -6.80 11.13 -7.87
N VAL A 41 -5.50 11.20 -7.58
CA VAL A 41 -4.94 10.75 -6.30
C VAL A 41 -5.67 11.42 -5.13
N LEU A 42 -5.89 12.72 -5.22
CA LEU A 42 -6.61 13.48 -4.20
C LEU A 42 -7.87 14.09 -4.81
N ASN A 43 -9.02 13.56 -4.41
CA ASN A 43 -10.34 14.07 -4.76
C ASN A 43 -11.23 14.02 -3.53
N VAL A 44 -11.92 15.11 -3.24
CA VAL A 44 -12.79 15.22 -2.06
C VAL A 44 -14.24 15.23 -2.52
N ALA A 45 -14.92 14.12 -2.34
CA ALA A 45 -16.35 14.02 -2.55
C ALA A 45 -17.10 14.23 -1.24
N GLN A 46 -18.15 15.05 -1.24
CA GLN A 46 -19.01 15.29 -0.07
C GLN A 46 -18.25 15.63 1.23
N GLY A 47 -17.11 16.34 1.11
CA GLY A 47 -16.32 16.77 2.25
C GLY A 47 -15.40 15.70 2.88
N GLY A 48 -15.22 14.56 2.23
CA GLY A 48 -14.36 13.46 2.69
C GLY A 48 -13.46 12.90 1.60
N LEU A 49 -12.58 11.99 1.97
CA LEU A 49 -11.68 11.28 1.07
C LEU A 49 -12.16 9.82 0.93
N PRO A 50 -12.89 9.46 -0.15
CA PRO A 50 -13.32 8.07 -0.37
C PRO A 50 -12.12 7.18 -0.74
N GLY A 51 -12.32 5.86 -0.73
CA GLY A 51 -11.37 4.91 -1.30
C GLY A 51 -11.42 4.89 -2.83
N PHE A 52 -10.67 3.96 -3.44
CA PHE A 52 -10.75 3.65 -4.87
C PHE A 52 -11.41 2.29 -5.09
N LYS A 53 -12.12 2.16 -6.21
CA LYS A 53 -12.67 0.89 -6.68
C LYS A 53 -12.25 0.63 -8.13
N GLN A 54 -11.76 -0.56 -8.39
CA GLN A 54 -11.51 -1.07 -9.74
C GLN A 54 -12.54 -2.16 -10.06
N GLU A 55 -13.11 -2.13 -11.27
CA GLU A 55 -14.11 -3.13 -11.68
C GLU A 55 -13.47 -4.38 -12.30
N ASN A 56 -12.38 -4.21 -13.05
CA ASN A 56 -11.77 -5.32 -13.76
C ASN A 56 -10.22 -5.22 -13.80
N PRO A 57 -9.49 -6.13 -13.15
CA PRO A 57 -10.01 -7.08 -12.16
C PRO A 57 -10.59 -6.33 -10.94
N PRO A 58 -11.52 -6.93 -10.18
CA PRO A 58 -12.09 -6.29 -9.01
C PRO A 58 -11.05 -6.01 -7.94
N ASP A 59 -10.96 -4.76 -7.50
CA ASP A 59 -10.07 -4.36 -6.40
C ASP A 59 -10.67 -3.19 -5.62
N PHE A 60 -10.24 -3.03 -4.37
CA PHE A 60 -10.67 -1.95 -3.50
C PHE A 60 -9.49 -1.44 -2.65
N ILE A 61 -9.28 -0.14 -2.71
CA ILE A 61 -8.24 0.58 -1.95
C ILE A 61 -8.93 1.49 -0.94
N GLY A 62 -8.64 1.30 0.34
CA GLY A 62 -9.23 2.13 1.38
C GLY A 62 -8.72 3.57 1.38
N GLY A 63 -9.53 4.49 1.93
CA GLY A 63 -9.18 5.92 1.99
C GLY A 63 -7.87 6.22 2.74
N TRP A 64 -7.48 5.43 3.72
CA TRP A 64 -6.19 5.58 4.40
C TRP A 64 -4.99 5.23 3.51
N THR A 65 -5.12 4.21 2.67
CA THR A 65 -4.10 3.89 1.67
C THR A 65 -4.03 5.00 0.62
N ARG A 66 -5.18 5.50 0.14
CA ARG A 66 -5.25 6.66 -0.75
C ARG A 66 -4.56 7.87 -0.17
N LEU A 67 -4.74 8.14 1.13
CA LEU A 67 -4.09 9.25 1.82
C LEU A 67 -2.56 9.15 1.78
N ARG A 68 -2.01 7.94 1.96
CA ARG A 68 -0.56 7.69 1.85
C ARG A 68 -0.05 7.93 0.43
N VAL A 69 -0.83 7.54 -0.58
CA VAL A 69 -0.52 7.83 -1.99
C VAL A 69 -0.48 9.34 -2.21
N ALA A 70 -1.48 10.08 -1.73
CA ALA A 70 -1.53 11.54 -1.84
C ALA A 70 -0.31 12.23 -1.19
N GLY A 71 0.11 11.74 -0.03
CA GLY A 71 1.30 12.27 0.64
C GLY A 71 2.60 11.95 -0.08
N PHE A 72 2.68 10.78 -0.72
CA PHE A 72 3.83 10.42 -1.55
C PHE A 72 3.90 11.29 -2.82
N THR A 73 2.80 11.42 -3.57
CA THR A 73 2.76 12.19 -4.82
C THR A 73 2.99 13.69 -4.59
N ARG A 74 2.57 14.22 -3.44
CA ARG A 74 2.88 15.60 -3.05
C ARG A 74 4.38 15.90 -2.98
N GLU A 75 5.19 14.94 -2.51
CA GLU A 75 6.65 15.09 -2.41
C GLU A 75 7.36 14.68 -3.71
N ASN A 76 6.67 13.98 -4.57
CA ASN A 76 7.18 13.50 -5.84
C ASN A 76 6.23 13.96 -6.98
N PRO A 77 6.19 15.28 -7.27
CA PRO A 77 5.34 15.78 -8.35
C PRO A 77 5.74 15.12 -9.68
N ASP A 78 4.77 14.98 -10.57
CA ASP A 78 4.92 14.35 -11.88
C ASP A 78 5.39 12.89 -11.82
N TRP A 79 5.14 12.18 -10.69
CA TRP A 79 5.45 10.77 -10.57
C TRP A 79 4.69 9.96 -11.62
N ASP A 80 5.43 9.26 -12.48
CA ASP A 80 4.90 8.27 -13.43
C ASP A 80 5.58 6.92 -13.16
N GLY A 81 4.85 6.03 -12.51
CA GLY A 81 5.42 4.77 -12.04
C GLY A 81 4.47 4.00 -11.14
N VAL A 82 5.03 3.15 -10.32
CA VAL A 82 4.26 2.26 -9.46
C VAL A 82 4.58 2.51 -7.99
N ILE A 83 3.56 2.46 -7.15
CA ILE A 83 3.70 2.49 -5.70
C ILE A 83 3.31 1.11 -5.16
N CYS A 84 4.24 0.44 -4.49
CA CYS A 84 3.99 -0.76 -3.70
C CYS A 84 3.76 -0.35 -2.25
N ILE A 85 2.58 -0.58 -1.70
CA ILE A 85 2.24 -0.23 -0.33
C ILE A 85 2.04 -1.49 0.50
N SER A 86 2.92 -1.70 1.47
CA SER A 86 2.81 -2.77 2.45
C SER A 86 1.99 -2.28 3.65
N GLY A 87 0.75 -2.77 3.76
CA GLY A 87 -0.15 -2.47 4.87
C GLY A 87 -0.05 -3.48 6.03
N GLU A 88 -1.07 -3.56 6.87
CA GLU A 88 -1.12 -4.56 7.96
C GLU A 88 -1.48 -5.96 7.44
N ASN A 89 -2.39 -6.04 6.48
CA ASN A 89 -2.95 -7.31 5.99
C ASN A 89 -2.85 -7.49 4.47
N LEU A 90 -2.71 -6.39 3.74
CA LEU A 90 -2.72 -6.35 2.28
C LEU A 90 -1.49 -5.62 1.77
N THR A 91 -1.03 -6.06 0.60
CA THR A 91 -0.12 -5.29 -0.23
C THR A 91 -0.91 -4.74 -1.40
N HIS A 92 -0.66 -3.50 -1.77
CA HIS A 92 -1.27 -2.83 -2.91
C HIS A 92 -0.19 -2.39 -3.90
N TRP A 93 -0.38 -2.69 -5.17
CA TRP A 93 0.40 -2.18 -6.30
C TRP A 93 -0.47 -1.21 -7.06
N LEU A 94 -0.08 0.06 -7.08
CA LEU A 94 -0.83 1.14 -7.69
C LEU A 94 -0.03 1.75 -8.83
N HIS A 95 -0.58 1.77 -10.03
CA HIS A 95 -0.01 2.50 -11.14
C HIS A 95 -0.48 3.95 -11.11
N ILE A 96 0.46 4.87 -11.01
CA ILE A 96 0.24 6.31 -10.98
C ILE A 96 0.75 6.90 -12.29
N SER A 97 -0.06 7.74 -12.91
CA SER A 97 0.33 8.54 -14.08
C SER A 97 -0.52 9.80 -14.13
N ALA A 98 0.08 10.95 -14.46
CA ALA A 98 -0.61 12.24 -14.56
C ALA A 98 -1.47 12.59 -13.32
N ASP A 99 -0.93 12.38 -12.12
CA ASP A 99 -1.59 12.58 -10.81
C ASP A 99 -2.86 11.75 -10.60
N GLU A 100 -3.06 10.70 -11.38
CA GLU A 100 -4.16 9.75 -11.23
C GLU A 100 -3.67 8.37 -10.81
N VAL A 101 -4.48 7.66 -10.01
CA VAL A 101 -4.36 6.21 -9.87
C VAL A 101 -5.05 5.58 -11.07
N VAL A 102 -4.27 4.99 -11.95
CA VAL A 102 -4.76 4.43 -13.23
C VAL A 102 -5.31 3.03 -13.03
N SER A 103 -4.61 2.21 -12.25
CA SER A 103 -5.00 0.83 -11.94
C SER A 103 -4.42 0.36 -10.63
N SER A 104 -4.97 -0.72 -10.09
CA SER A 104 -4.50 -1.34 -8.86
C SER A 104 -4.50 -2.86 -8.94
N MET A 105 -3.69 -3.48 -8.10
CA MET A 105 -3.71 -4.90 -7.82
C MET A 105 -3.33 -5.12 -6.36
N SER A 106 -4.21 -5.75 -5.60
CA SER A 106 -4.00 -6.01 -4.17
C SER A 106 -3.83 -7.49 -3.88
N PHE A 107 -3.03 -7.81 -2.86
CA PHE A 107 -2.71 -9.18 -2.48
C PHE A 107 -2.88 -9.42 -0.99
N LEU A 108 -3.28 -10.65 -0.64
CA LEU A 108 -3.42 -11.13 0.73
C LEU A 108 -2.10 -11.62 1.34
N THR A 109 -0.98 -11.35 0.71
CA THR A 109 0.35 -11.88 1.08
C THR A 109 0.67 -11.69 2.56
N LEU A 110 0.45 -10.47 3.08
CA LEU A 110 0.75 -10.17 4.48
C LEU A 110 -0.20 -10.88 5.45
N ARG A 111 -1.47 -11.02 5.09
CA ARG A 111 -2.42 -11.80 5.88
C ARG A 111 -2.09 -13.29 5.88
N LEU A 112 -1.73 -13.83 4.72
CA LEU A 112 -1.29 -15.23 4.59
C LEU A 112 0.01 -15.48 5.36
N ARG A 113 0.94 -14.52 5.34
CA ARG A 113 2.17 -14.58 6.15
C ARG A 113 1.84 -14.76 7.64
N ILE A 114 0.94 -13.94 8.17
CA ILE A 114 0.52 -14.03 9.58
C ILE A 114 -0.14 -15.39 9.86
N LEU A 115 -1.06 -15.83 9.02
CA LEU A 115 -1.78 -17.08 9.18
C LEU A 115 -0.88 -18.34 9.10
N LEU A 116 0.19 -18.25 8.32
CA LEU A 116 1.16 -19.34 8.13
C LEU A 116 2.41 -19.19 9.00
N GLU A 117 2.39 -18.23 9.94
CA GLU A 117 3.51 -17.95 10.84
C GLU A 117 4.82 -17.61 10.12
N GLY A 118 4.73 -16.90 8.98
CA GLY A 118 5.89 -16.43 8.24
C GLY A 118 6.62 -15.32 8.98
N SER A 119 7.94 -15.27 8.81
CA SER A 119 8.85 -14.27 9.40
C SER A 119 8.71 -12.91 8.69
N ASP A 120 9.01 -11.80 9.39
CA ASP A 120 9.13 -10.48 8.77
C ASP A 120 10.35 -10.37 7.84
N ASN A 121 11.33 -11.25 7.99
CA ASN A 121 12.54 -11.28 7.18
C ASN A 121 12.49 -12.46 6.20
N PRO A 122 12.17 -12.23 4.91
CA PRO A 122 12.01 -13.30 3.93
C PRO A 122 13.34 -13.98 3.54
N ASN A 123 13.24 -15.22 3.09
CA ASN A 123 14.35 -15.90 2.42
C ASN A 123 14.37 -15.51 0.93
N LEU A 124 15.47 -14.96 0.44
CA LEU A 124 15.58 -14.46 -0.93
C LEU A 124 15.61 -15.58 -1.98
N ASP A 125 16.17 -16.75 -1.64
CA ASP A 125 16.17 -17.91 -2.54
C ASP A 125 14.75 -18.43 -2.74
N ALA A 126 13.96 -18.48 -1.67
CA ALA A 126 12.54 -18.86 -1.74
C ALA A 126 11.70 -17.86 -2.56
N ILE A 127 12.02 -16.55 -2.50
CA ILE A 127 11.41 -15.56 -3.40
C ILE A 127 11.70 -15.92 -4.85
N SER A 128 12.97 -16.08 -5.19
CA SER A 128 13.43 -16.35 -6.57
C SER A 128 12.87 -17.68 -7.10
N GLU A 129 12.80 -18.70 -6.25
CA GLU A 129 12.25 -20.00 -6.62
C GLU A 129 10.77 -19.90 -7.00
N THR A 130 9.95 -19.25 -6.18
CA THR A 130 8.51 -19.14 -6.46
C THR A 130 8.20 -18.07 -7.51
N LEU A 131 8.97 -16.99 -7.59
CA LEU A 131 8.87 -16.04 -8.70
C LEU A 131 9.05 -16.73 -10.06
N SER A 132 9.95 -17.71 -10.13
CA SER A 132 10.20 -18.49 -11.36
C SER A 132 9.12 -19.55 -11.63
N ARG A 133 8.49 -20.07 -10.58
CA ARG A 133 7.52 -21.17 -10.64
C ARG A 133 6.34 -20.93 -9.69
N PRO A 134 5.53 -19.90 -9.94
CA PRO A 134 4.44 -19.51 -9.03
C PRO A 134 3.37 -20.61 -8.88
N GLU A 135 3.21 -21.48 -9.86
CA GLU A 135 2.31 -22.62 -9.81
C GLU A 135 2.66 -23.63 -8.71
N ARG A 136 3.90 -23.59 -8.18
CA ARG A 136 4.38 -24.47 -7.10
C ARG A 136 4.16 -23.91 -5.70
N LEU A 137 3.57 -22.72 -5.56
CA LEU A 137 3.44 -22.05 -4.26
C LEU A 137 2.92 -22.98 -3.16
N ALA A 138 1.84 -23.74 -3.42
CA ALA A 138 1.24 -24.59 -2.40
C ALA A 138 2.20 -25.69 -1.90
N SER A 139 2.99 -26.31 -2.80
CA SER A 139 4.00 -27.29 -2.43
C SER A 139 5.19 -26.69 -1.71
N HIS A 140 5.66 -25.52 -2.15
CA HIS A 140 6.74 -24.79 -1.50
C HIS A 140 6.36 -24.40 -0.06
N LEU A 141 5.15 -23.88 0.15
CA LEU A 141 4.66 -23.56 1.49
C LEU A 141 4.60 -24.79 2.38
N ARG A 142 4.13 -25.94 1.86
CA ARG A 142 4.09 -27.18 2.63
C ARG A 142 5.47 -27.67 3.04
N ILE A 143 6.45 -27.59 2.14
CA ILE A 143 7.85 -27.96 2.42
C ILE A 143 8.43 -27.02 3.49
N ALA A 144 8.25 -25.69 3.31
CA ALA A 144 8.74 -24.71 4.25
C ALA A 144 8.13 -24.91 5.66
N GLN A 145 6.83 -25.18 5.74
CA GLN A 145 6.12 -25.47 6.99
C GLN A 145 6.66 -26.75 7.66
N THR A 146 6.85 -27.82 6.89
CA THR A 146 7.39 -29.09 7.43
C THR A 146 8.79 -28.93 8.00
N ASN A 147 9.59 -28.05 7.39
CA ASN A 147 10.95 -27.72 7.82
C ASN A 147 11.00 -26.59 8.87
N GLN A 148 9.85 -26.10 9.33
CA GLN A 148 9.75 -24.97 10.25
C GLN A 148 10.54 -23.72 9.77
N ASN A 149 10.61 -23.55 8.46
CA ASN A 149 11.33 -22.43 7.84
C ASN A 149 10.40 -21.22 7.58
N HIS A 150 10.14 -20.46 8.64
CA HIS A 150 9.26 -19.30 8.63
C HIS A 150 9.72 -18.21 7.64
N ARG A 151 11.04 -18.07 7.40
CA ARG A 151 11.58 -17.16 6.41
C ARG A 151 11.27 -17.57 4.97
N ALA A 152 11.30 -18.90 4.71
CA ALA A 152 10.94 -19.42 3.40
C ALA A 152 9.45 -19.30 3.11
N ILE A 153 8.57 -19.45 4.13
CA ILE A 153 7.13 -19.19 3.99
C ILE A 153 6.89 -17.79 3.41
N THR A 154 7.45 -16.76 4.04
CA THR A 154 7.32 -15.39 3.57
C THR A 154 7.96 -15.19 2.20
N GLY A 155 9.13 -15.78 1.96
CA GLY A 155 9.80 -15.71 0.67
C GLY A 155 8.94 -16.27 -0.47
N HIS A 156 8.34 -17.45 -0.28
CA HIS A 156 7.46 -18.06 -1.28
C HIS A 156 6.21 -17.24 -1.55
N LEU A 157 5.58 -16.64 -0.51
CA LEU A 157 4.43 -15.78 -0.65
C LEU A 157 4.76 -14.51 -1.46
N ILE A 158 5.86 -13.83 -1.12
CA ILE A 158 6.32 -12.64 -1.85
C ILE A 158 6.71 -13.01 -3.29
N GLY A 159 7.39 -14.14 -3.50
CA GLY A 159 7.74 -14.61 -4.84
C GLY A 159 6.54 -14.82 -5.74
N ALA A 160 5.46 -15.41 -5.22
CA ALA A 160 4.21 -15.59 -5.96
C ALA A 160 3.53 -14.25 -6.28
N GLU A 161 3.52 -13.32 -5.32
CA GLU A 161 2.98 -11.98 -5.53
C GLU A 161 3.77 -11.23 -6.61
N LEU A 162 5.10 -11.21 -6.54
CA LEU A 162 5.94 -10.56 -7.56
C LEU A 162 5.74 -11.18 -8.95
N ALA A 163 5.50 -12.49 -9.04
CA ALA A 163 5.17 -13.13 -10.31
C ALA A 163 3.84 -12.60 -10.88
N ALA A 164 2.82 -12.49 -10.06
CA ALA A 164 1.51 -11.98 -10.44
C ALA A 164 1.52 -10.46 -10.73
N ALA A 165 2.27 -9.68 -9.92
CA ALA A 165 2.41 -8.24 -10.07
C ALA A 165 3.45 -7.81 -11.11
N ARG A 166 3.99 -8.73 -11.91
CA ARG A 166 5.12 -8.44 -12.84
C ARG A 166 4.86 -7.27 -13.76
N ALA A 167 3.65 -7.09 -14.26
CA ALA A 167 3.27 -5.99 -15.14
C ALA A 167 3.35 -4.60 -14.45
N TYR A 168 3.31 -4.58 -13.11
CA TYR A 168 3.43 -3.35 -12.35
C TYR A 168 4.88 -2.93 -12.14
N TRP A 169 5.78 -3.84 -11.82
CA TRP A 169 7.14 -3.48 -11.42
C TRP A 169 8.21 -3.65 -12.51
N LEU A 170 7.99 -4.55 -13.49
CA LEU A 170 9.01 -4.83 -14.50
C LEU A 170 9.17 -3.66 -15.47
N GLY A 171 10.37 -3.07 -15.47
CA GLY A 171 10.73 -1.97 -16.37
C GLY A 171 10.09 -0.62 -15.99
N ARG A 172 9.56 -0.49 -14.78
CA ARG A 172 9.00 0.75 -14.25
C ARG A 172 9.80 1.25 -13.05
N GLN A 173 9.70 2.55 -12.76
CA GLN A 173 10.14 3.06 -11.47
C GLN A 173 9.16 2.63 -10.38
N VAL A 174 9.69 2.22 -9.24
CA VAL A 174 8.89 1.71 -8.12
C VAL A 174 9.20 2.51 -6.86
N ALA A 175 8.16 2.92 -6.16
CA ALA A 175 8.25 3.41 -4.77
C ALA A 175 7.68 2.37 -3.82
N VAL A 176 8.38 2.08 -2.73
CA VAL A 176 7.93 1.15 -1.69
C VAL A 176 7.56 1.95 -0.44
N LEU A 177 6.30 1.90 -0.03
CA LEU A 177 5.79 2.51 1.19
C LEU A 177 5.57 1.42 2.24
N GLY A 178 6.42 1.42 3.30
CA GLY A 178 6.55 0.29 4.20
C GLY A 178 7.36 -0.83 3.54
N ASP A 179 8.01 -1.69 4.34
CA ASP A 179 8.90 -2.66 3.74
C ASP A 179 8.27 -4.05 3.58
N GLY A 180 7.91 -4.72 4.64
CA GLY A 180 7.37 -6.09 4.58
C GLY A 180 8.24 -7.11 3.83
N GLY A 181 9.51 -6.76 3.51
CA GLY A 181 10.44 -7.57 2.73
C GLY A 181 10.45 -7.28 1.22
N TYR A 182 9.65 -6.33 0.75
CA TYR A 182 9.56 -6.00 -0.69
C TYR A 182 10.80 -5.28 -1.21
N SER A 183 11.43 -4.42 -0.41
CA SER A 183 12.69 -3.75 -0.78
C SER A 183 13.79 -4.76 -1.09
N ALA A 184 13.98 -5.76 -0.22
CA ALA A 184 14.96 -6.82 -0.42
C ALA A 184 14.60 -7.70 -1.64
N ALA A 185 13.30 -7.98 -1.83
CA ALA A 185 12.81 -8.77 -2.94
C ALA A 185 13.04 -8.09 -4.29
N LEU A 186 12.73 -6.80 -4.41
CA LEU A 186 12.95 -5.99 -5.62
C LEU A 186 14.44 -5.82 -5.92
N ALA A 187 15.25 -5.53 -4.89
CA ALA A 187 16.71 -5.46 -5.03
C ALA A 187 17.31 -6.75 -5.59
N ALA A 188 16.86 -7.91 -5.10
CA ALA A 188 17.30 -9.22 -5.58
C ALA A 188 16.93 -9.48 -7.06
N GLN A 189 15.90 -8.79 -7.58
CA GLN A 189 15.50 -8.83 -8.99
C GLN A 189 16.16 -7.72 -9.85
N GLY A 190 17.03 -6.89 -9.25
CA GLY A 190 17.68 -5.79 -9.95
C GLY A 190 16.72 -4.65 -10.31
N VAL A 191 15.58 -4.55 -9.64
CA VAL A 191 14.59 -3.49 -9.87
C VAL A 191 15.00 -2.24 -9.10
N PRO A 192 15.18 -1.08 -9.75
CA PRO A 192 15.41 0.16 -9.04
C PRO A 192 14.13 0.59 -8.30
N PHE A 193 14.29 0.97 -7.04
CA PHE A 193 13.18 1.47 -6.23
C PHE A 193 13.64 2.55 -5.25
N THR A 194 12.66 3.30 -4.73
CA THR A 194 12.84 4.21 -3.60
C THR A 194 11.99 3.73 -2.42
N SER A 195 12.50 3.88 -1.19
CA SER A 195 11.78 3.49 0.02
C SER A 195 11.29 4.72 0.77
N HIS A 196 10.05 4.68 1.24
CA HIS A 196 9.40 5.77 1.93
C HIS A 196 8.69 5.28 3.20
N ASP A 197 8.71 6.13 4.22
CA ASP A 197 7.99 5.89 5.47
C ASP A 197 6.47 6.10 5.24
N PRO A 198 5.64 5.08 5.45
CA PRO A 198 4.19 5.18 5.24
C PRO A 198 3.51 6.14 6.22
N GLU A 199 4.06 6.32 7.45
CA GLU A 199 3.50 7.26 8.42
C GLU A 199 3.79 8.70 8.02
N LEU A 200 4.98 8.97 7.49
CA LEU A 200 5.32 10.27 6.96
C LEU A 200 4.48 10.62 5.72
N CYS A 201 4.29 9.66 4.81
CA CYS A 201 3.38 9.82 3.67
C CYS A 201 1.95 10.09 4.14
N GLU A 202 1.47 9.39 5.16
CA GLU A 202 0.15 9.61 5.75
C GLU A 202 0.00 11.03 6.31
N ALA A 203 0.99 11.51 7.06
CA ALA A 203 0.98 12.86 7.63
C ALA A 203 0.95 13.96 6.54
N ARG A 204 1.71 13.76 5.46
CA ARG A 204 1.73 14.68 4.31
C ARG A 204 0.42 14.64 3.52
N GLY A 205 -0.18 13.45 3.39
CA GLY A 205 -1.49 13.30 2.77
C GLY A 205 -2.59 14.01 3.56
N LEU A 206 -2.53 13.95 4.90
CA LEU A 206 -3.43 14.69 5.77
C LEU A 206 -3.27 16.21 5.60
N ALA A 207 -2.03 16.69 5.49
CA ALA A 207 -1.77 18.09 5.25
C ALA A 207 -2.35 18.54 3.89
N ALA A 208 -2.14 17.74 2.83
CA ALA A 208 -2.71 18.02 1.51
C ALA A 208 -4.24 18.03 1.52
N LEU A 209 -4.85 17.09 2.24
CA LEU A 209 -6.30 17.03 2.40
C LEU A 209 -6.84 18.25 3.17
N ALA A 210 -6.16 18.67 4.24
CA ALA A 210 -6.54 19.83 5.02
C ALA A 210 -6.52 21.11 4.17
N GLU A 211 -5.46 21.33 3.40
CA GLU A 211 -5.34 22.45 2.47
C GLU A 211 -6.46 22.46 1.42
N LEU A 212 -6.77 21.28 0.83
CA LEU A 212 -7.84 21.16 -0.16
C LEU A 212 -9.21 21.48 0.43
N LEU A 213 -9.42 21.20 1.73
CA LEU A 213 -10.65 21.51 2.46
C LEU A 213 -10.69 22.93 3.02
N GLY A 214 -9.63 23.74 2.83
CA GLY A 214 -9.54 25.12 3.30
C GLY A 214 -9.33 25.26 4.81
N TYR A 215 -8.57 24.33 5.39
CA TYR A 215 -8.19 24.35 6.82
C TYR A 215 -6.79 24.91 7.02
#